data_f6ca58bc37a7f3096754abcdf300f17d
#
_entry.id   f6ca58bc37a7f3096754abcdf300f17d
#
_cell.length_a   1.000
_cell.length_b   1.000
_cell.length_c   1.000
_cell.angle_alpha   90.00
_cell.angle_beta   90.00
_cell.angle_gamma   90.00
#
_symmetry.space_group_name_H-M   'P 1'
#
loop_
_entity.id
_entity.type
_entity.pdbx_description
1 polymer ?
#
loop_
_entity_poly.entity_id
_entity_poly.type
_entity_poly.pdbx_seq_one_letter_code
_entity_poly.pdbx_strand_id
1 'polypeptide(L)'
;MIASDGMWLVNGKAHPRTFGTFARVLGHYVRDEKALTLNEALAKMTIQPARRLEKRAPMMARKGRLEAGADADIVVFDPAAVNEEATFEDPARYSKGFQHVFVNGVAALKDGEFVEGAAGGVGIKAASE
;
A
#
# COMPACT_ATOMS: atom_id res chain seq x y z
N MET A 1 8.54 -0.81 10.88
CA MET A 1 8.11 -0.83 9.47
C MET A 1 7.24 -2.05 9.23
N ILE A 2 6.30 -1.96 8.31
CA ILE A 2 5.42 -3.06 7.92
C ILE A 2 5.65 -3.31 6.42
N ALA A 3 5.73 -4.58 6.04
CA ALA A 3 5.82 -5.03 4.65
C ALA A 3 4.87 -6.21 4.44
N SER A 4 4.39 -6.41 3.23
CA SER A 4 3.44 -7.50 2.94
C SER A 4 4.11 -8.86 2.80
N ASP A 5 5.36 -8.88 2.38
CA ASP A 5 6.04 -10.13 1.95
C ASP A 5 5.17 -10.92 0.94
N GLY A 6 4.40 -10.15 0.15
CA GLY A 6 3.49 -10.69 -0.86
C GLY A 6 4.27 -11.31 -2.02
N MET A 7 3.79 -12.45 -2.50
CA MET A 7 4.35 -13.14 -3.66
C MET A 7 3.29 -13.32 -4.73
N TRP A 8 3.73 -13.51 -5.97
CA TRP A 8 2.83 -13.85 -7.07
C TRP A 8 2.06 -15.13 -6.81
N LEU A 9 0.88 -15.23 -7.40
CA LEU A 9 0.11 -16.47 -7.44
C LEU A 9 0.93 -17.58 -8.11
N VAL A 10 1.17 -18.66 -7.37
CA VAL A 10 1.79 -19.87 -7.90
C VAL A 10 0.71 -20.94 -8.02
N ASN A 11 0.44 -21.39 -9.25
CA ASN A 11 -0.62 -22.37 -9.54
C ASN A 11 -2.01 -21.95 -8.96
N GLY A 12 -2.35 -20.66 -9.06
CA GLY A 12 -3.61 -20.13 -8.53
C GLY A 12 -3.67 -19.99 -7.01
N LYS A 13 -2.58 -20.31 -6.30
CA LYS A 13 -2.50 -20.21 -4.84
C LYS A 13 -1.63 -19.03 -4.42
N ALA A 14 -2.07 -18.28 -3.44
CA ALA A 14 -1.33 -17.22 -2.79
C ALA A 14 -1.52 -17.30 -1.28
N HIS A 15 -0.67 -16.62 -0.53
CA HIS A 15 -0.97 -16.34 0.87
C HIS A 15 -1.89 -15.10 0.94
N PRO A 16 -2.88 -15.03 1.84
CA PRO A 16 -3.78 -13.86 1.99
C PRO A 16 -3.03 -12.53 2.14
N ARG A 17 -1.82 -12.55 2.70
CA ARG A 17 -0.98 -11.35 2.85
C ARG A 17 -0.66 -10.64 1.53
N THR A 18 -0.68 -11.35 0.41
CA THR A 18 -0.43 -10.75 -0.92
C THR A 18 -1.46 -9.65 -1.24
N PHE A 19 -2.71 -9.86 -0.86
CA PHE A 19 -3.82 -8.97 -1.16
C PHE A 19 -4.30 -8.15 0.05
N GLY A 20 -4.10 -8.64 1.28
CA GLY A 20 -4.77 -8.09 2.45
C GLY A 20 -3.88 -7.39 3.49
N THR A 21 -2.54 -7.50 3.46
CA THR A 21 -1.68 -7.07 4.56
C THR A 21 -1.94 -5.64 5.04
N PHE A 22 -1.92 -4.66 4.15
CA PHE A 22 -2.04 -3.25 4.56
C PHE A 22 -3.46 -2.90 5.00
N ALA A 23 -4.47 -3.48 4.35
CA ALA A 23 -5.86 -3.34 4.77
C ALA A 23 -6.11 -3.99 6.14
N ARG A 24 -5.51 -5.16 6.42
CA ARG A 24 -5.55 -5.80 7.72
C ARG A 24 -4.94 -4.92 8.81
N VAL A 25 -3.82 -4.25 8.52
CA VAL A 25 -3.22 -3.31 9.48
C VAL A 25 -4.21 -2.20 9.84
N LEU A 26 -4.86 -1.61 8.85
CA LEU A 26 -5.80 -0.51 9.05
C LEU A 26 -7.12 -0.96 9.69
N GLY A 27 -7.70 -2.05 9.21
CA GLY A 27 -8.96 -2.59 9.72
C GLY A 27 -8.79 -3.26 11.08
N HIS A 28 -8.06 -4.36 11.10
CA HIS A 28 -7.94 -5.21 12.28
C HIS A 28 -7.10 -4.58 13.40
N TYR A 29 -5.83 -4.23 13.12
CA TYR A 29 -4.94 -3.77 14.19
C TYR A 29 -5.15 -2.31 14.62
N VAL A 30 -5.59 -1.43 13.73
CA VAL A 30 -5.87 -0.03 14.08
C VAL A 30 -7.30 0.14 14.58
N ARG A 31 -8.29 -0.22 13.76
CA ARG A 31 -9.70 0.04 14.08
C ARG A 31 -10.24 -0.89 15.16
N ASP A 32 -10.05 -2.21 15.01
CA ASP A 32 -10.74 -3.19 15.85
C ASP A 32 -9.95 -3.46 17.14
N GLU A 33 -8.68 -3.80 17.08
CA GLU A 33 -7.86 -4.11 18.25
C GLU A 33 -7.22 -2.89 18.93
N LYS A 34 -7.14 -1.75 18.23
CA LYS A 34 -6.49 -0.51 18.72
C LYS A 34 -5.05 -0.73 19.20
N ALA A 35 -4.36 -1.70 18.62
CA ALA A 35 -2.97 -2.03 18.91
C ALA A 35 -1.99 -0.96 18.38
N LEU A 36 -2.42 -0.16 17.41
CA LEU A 36 -1.69 0.96 16.83
C LEU A 36 -2.66 2.12 16.62
N THR A 37 -2.15 3.34 16.71
CA THR A 37 -2.87 4.51 16.19
C THR A 37 -2.82 4.52 14.66
N LEU A 38 -3.78 5.17 14.02
CA LEU A 38 -3.78 5.32 12.57
C LEU A 38 -2.48 5.97 12.05
N ASN A 39 -2.02 7.03 12.71
CA ASN A 39 -0.79 7.74 12.33
C ASN A 39 0.45 6.84 12.45
N GLU A 40 0.56 6.02 13.49
CA GLU A 40 1.66 5.07 13.64
C GLU A 40 1.63 4.00 12.54
N ALA A 41 0.46 3.47 12.22
CA ALA A 41 0.29 2.49 11.15
C ALA A 41 0.69 3.09 9.80
N LEU A 42 0.17 4.27 9.47
CA LEU A 42 0.51 4.96 8.23
C LEU A 42 2.02 5.24 8.15
N ALA A 43 2.63 5.77 9.20
CA ALA A 43 4.07 6.01 9.22
C ALA A 43 4.89 4.73 8.99
N LYS A 44 4.48 3.60 9.59
CA LYS A 44 5.14 2.28 9.44
C LYS A 44 5.01 1.69 8.03
N MET A 45 3.99 2.07 7.28
CA MET A 45 3.72 1.59 5.91
C MET A 45 4.23 2.53 4.82
N THR A 46 4.56 3.79 5.14
CA THR A 46 4.90 4.82 4.16
C THR A 46 6.27 5.47 4.43
N ILE A 47 6.31 6.49 5.28
CA ILE A 47 7.51 7.32 5.46
C ILE A 47 8.69 6.56 6.10
N GLN A 48 8.44 5.61 7.00
CA GLN A 48 9.53 4.86 7.63
C GLN A 48 10.28 3.96 6.65
N PRO A 49 9.62 3.12 5.80
CA PRO A 49 10.31 2.37 4.76
C PRO A 49 10.97 3.28 3.72
N ALA A 50 10.35 4.39 3.33
CA ALA A 50 10.95 5.36 2.42
C ALA A 50 12.29 5.90 2.98
N ARG A 51 12.29 6.42 4.20
CA ARG A 51 13.51 6.92 4.88
C ARG A 51 14.59 5.86 5.05
N ARG A 52 14.20 4.60 5.25
CA ARG A 52 15.16 3.50 5.37
C ARG A 52 15.94 3.26 4.08
N LEU A 53 15.32 3.52 2.94
CA LEU A 53 15.87 3.26 1.62
C LEU A 53 16.53 4.48 0.96
N GLU A 54 16.22 5.70 1.41
CA GLU A 54 16.69 6.96 0.80
C GLU A 54 18.20 7.02 0.54
N LYS A 55 19.01 6.48 1.46
CA LYS A 55 20.47 6.50 1.32
C LYS A 55 20.98 5.63 0.18
N ARG A 56 20.26 4.57 -0.17
CA ARG A 56 20.63 3.63 -1.25
C ARG A 56 19.91 3.94 -2.56
N ALA A 57 18.70 4.47 -2.46
CA ALA A 57 17.85 4.81 -3.59
C ALA A 57 17.30 6.23 -3.40
N PRO A 58 18.02 7.28 -3.87
CA PRO A 58 17.64 8.68 -3.65
C PRO A 58 16.23 9.04 -4.10
N MET A 59 15.66 8.31 -5.08
CA MET A 59 14.27 8.47 -5.51
C MET A 59 13.27 8.27 -4.36
N MET A 60 13.63 7.48 -3.34
CA MET A 60 12.78 7.24 -2.16
C MET A 60 12.61 8.49 -1.29
N ALA A 61 13.44 9.52 -1.44
CA ALA A 61 13.27 10.81 -0.76
C ALA A 61 11.97 11.53 -1.15
N ARG A 62 11.36 11.17 -2.28
CA ARG A 62 10.08 11.73 -2.73
C ARG A 62 8.88 10.82 -2.43
N LYS A 63 9.09 9.68 -1.76
CA LYS A 63 8.05 8.68 -1.46
C LYS A 63 7.58 8.74 -0.01
N GLY A 64 6.35 8.26 0.23
CA GLY A 64 5.78 8.07 1.55
C GLY A 64 5.46 9.37 2.30
N ARG A 65 5.24 10.47 1.60
CA ARG A 65 4.94 11.81 2.15
C ARG A 65 3.95 12.56 1.27
N LEU A 66 3.19 13.46 1.89
CA LEU A 66 2.28 14.39 1.22
C LEU A 66 2.85 15.80 1.36
N GLU A 67 3.66 16.20 0.40
CA GLU A 67 4.27 17.55 0.35
C GLU A 67 4.50 17.98 -1.10
N ALA A 68 4.62 19.27 -1.35
CA ALA A 68 4.94 19.80 -2.68
C ALA A 68 6.30 19.25 -3.17
N GLY A 69 6.33 18.71 -4.39
CA GLY A 69 7.53 18.10 -4.98
C GLY A 69 7.70 16.60 -4.68
N ALA A 70 6.88 16.01 -3.81
CA ALA A 70 6.83 14.56 -3.63
C ALA A 70 6.12 13.88 -4.82
N ASP A 71 6.39 12.59 -4.99
CA ASP A 71 5.66 11.78 -5.98
C ASP A 71 4.21 11.58 -5.53
N ALA A 72 3.27 11.72 -6.45
CA ALA A 72 1.84 11.61 -6.16
C ALA A 72 1.40 10.14 -6.03
N ASP A 73 1.94 9.44 -5.04
CA ASP A 73 1.49 8.12 -4.60
C ASP A 73 0.50 8.31 -3.45
N ILE A 74 -0.79 8.36 -3.77
CA ILE A 74 -1.84 8.79 -2.84
C ILE A 74 -2.91 7.71 -2.75
N VAL A 75 -3.32 7.40 -1.52
CA VAL A 75 -4.43 6.49 -1.24
C VAL A 75 -5.51 7.24 -0.47
N VAL A 76 -6.74 7.17 -0.97
CA VAL A 76 -7.94 7.69 -0.29
C VAL A 76 -8.78 6.49 0.15
N PHE A 77 -9.04 6.39 1.44
CA PHE A 77 -9.79 5.28 2.03
C PHE A 77 -10.68 5.73 3.17
N ASP A 78 -11.70 4.94 3.47
CA ASP A 78 -12.55 5.12 4.64
C ASP A 78 -12.01 4.28 5.82
N PRO A 79 -11.52 4.91 6.91
CA PRO A 79 -11.01 4.19 8.08
C PRO A 79 -12.06 3.30 8.76
N ALA A 80 -13.34 3.60 8.60
CA ALA A 80 -14.42 2.79 9.17
C ALA A 80 -14.72 1.55 8.31
N ALA A 81 -14.45 1.60 7.00
CA ALA A 81 -14.80 0.55 6.06
C ALA A 81 -13.60 -0.29 5.58
N VAL A 82 -12.37 0.24 5.68
CA VAL A 82 -11.18 -0.45 5.18
C VAL A 82 -11.00 -1.80 5.86
N ASN A 83 -10.88 -2.87 5.07
CA ASN A 83 -10.66 -4.22 5.58
C ASN A 83 -10.04 -5.13 4.52
N GLU A 84 -9.37 -6.20 4.98
CA GLU A 84 -8.99 -7.31 4.13
C GLU A 84 -10.21 -8.18 3.81
N GLU A 85 -10.20 -8.76 2.61
CA GLU A 85 -11.19 -9.76 2.19
C GLU A 85 -10.52 -11.12 1.88
N ALA A 86 -9.19 -11.14 1.77
CA ALA A 86 -8.42 -12.33 1.48
C ALA A 86 -8.39 -13.28 2.68
N THR A 87 -8.70 -14.56 2.46
CA THR A 87 -8.62 -15.64 3.45
C THR A 87 -7.65 -16.73 3.00
N PHE A 88 -7.38 -17.73 3.83
CA PHE A 88 -6.56 -18.87 3.43
C PHE A 88 -7.28 -19.77 2.42
N GLU A 89 -8.60 -19.80 2.46
CA GLU A 89 -9.46 -20.56 1.53
C GLU A 89 -9.63 -19.82 0.19
N ASP A 90 -9.74 -18.49 0.25
CA ASP A 90 -9.89 -17.61 -0.93
C ASP A 90 -8.91 -16.42 -0.83
N PRO A 91 -7.62 -16.64 -1.13
CA PRO A 91 -6.58 -15.65 -0.90
C PRO A 91 -6.52 -14.55 -1.96
N ALA A 92 -7.12 -14.73 -3.13
CA ALA A 92 -7.02 -13.81 -4.26
C ALA A 92 -8.17 -12.77 -4.28
N ARG A 93 -8.50 -12.23 -3.10
CA ARG A 93 -9.55 -11.22 -2.94
C ARG A 93 -8.95 -9.85 -2.67
N TYR A 94 -9.39 -8.86 -3.42
CA TYR A 94 -9.02 -7.46 -3.17
C TYR A 94 -9.63 -6.95 -1.87
N SER A 95 -8.88 -6.10 -1.19
CA SER A 95 -9.34 -5.41 0.02
C SER A 95 -10.42 -4.38 -0.32
N LYS A 96 -11.28 -4.05 0.66
CA LYS A 96 -12.36 -3.06 0.52
C LYS A 96 -12.07 -1.77 1.30
N GLY A 97 -12.91 -0.74 1.08
CA GLY A 97 -12.85 0.54 1.78
C GLY A 97 -11.87 1.54 1.17
N PHE A 98 -11.26 1.23 0.04
CA PHE A 98 -10.44 2.14 -0.75
C PHE A 98 -11.30 2.82 -1.81
N GLN A 99 -11.22 4.16 -1.88
CA GLN A 99 -11.95 4.97 -2.86
C GLN A 99 -11.08 5.33 -4.05
N HIS A 100 -9.84 5.80 -3.79
CA HIS A 100 -8.93 6.16 -4.85
C HIS A 100 -7.51 5.69 -4.52
N VAL A 101 -6.78 5.26 -5.53
CA VAL A 101 -5.35 4.97 -5.47
C VAL A 101 -4.67 5.62 -6.67
N PHE A 102 -3.73 6.51 -6.40
CA PHE A 102 -2.89 7.12 -7.40
C PHE A 102 -1.47 6.61 -7.25
N VAL A 103 -0.86 6.26 -8.37
CA VAL A 103 0.53 5.87 -8.46
C VAL A 103 1.23 6.86 -9.37
N ASN A 104 2.13 7.67 -8.81
CA ASN A 104 2.83 8.72 -9.54
C ASN A 104 1.86 9.65 -10.33
N GLY A 105 0.71 9.97 -9.73
CA GLY A 105 -0.34 10.81 -10.30
C GLY A 105 -1.31 10.11 -11.25
N VAL A 106 -1.07 8.86 -11.62
CA VAL A 106 -1.98 8.05 -12.45
C VAL A 106 -2.97 7.31 -11.55
N ALA A 107 -4.26 7.50 -11.78
CA ALA A 107 -5.29 6.78 -11.04
C ALA A 107 -5.28 5.29 -11.40
N ALA A 108 -4.96 4.44 -10.44
CA ALA A 108 -5.06 2.97 -10.56
C ALA A 108 -6.40 2.44 -10.03
N LEU A 109 -6.98 3.14 -9.03
CA LEU A 109 -8.33 2.93 -8.53
C LEU A 109 -9.03 4.28 -8.47
N LYS A 110 -10.28 4.37 -8.95
CA LYS A 110 -11.11 5.56 -8.91
C LYS A 110 -12.53 5.18 -8.56
N ASP A 111 -13.12 5.87 -7.59
CA ASP A 111 -14.48 5.61 -7.10
C ASP A 111 -14.71 4.13 -6.68
N GLY A 112 -13.65 3.47 -6.18
CA GLY A 112 -13.68 2.07 -5.77
C GLY A 112 -13.49 1.05 -6.91
N GLU A 113 -13.34 1.50 -8.15
CA GLU A 113 -13.18 0.64 -9.33
C GLU A 113 -11.77 0.73 -9.93
N PHE A 114 -11.25 -0.38 -10.42
CA PHE A 114 -9.94 -0.41 -11.10
C PHE A 114 -10.00 0.32 -12.44
N VAL A 115 -8.98 1.13 -12.70
CA VAL A 115 -8.81 1.81 -13.99
C VAL A 115 -8.00 0.92 -14.91
N GLU A 116 -8.65 0.42 -15.96
CA GLU A 116 -8.02 -0.46 -16.95
C GLU A 116 -6.84 0.26 -17.65
N GLY A 117 -5.71 -0.45 -17.80
CA GLY A 117 -4.52 0.08 -18.46
C GLY A 117 -3.73 1.10 -17.63
N ALA A 118 -4.10 1.38 -16.38
CA ALA A 118 -3.35 2.29 -15.51
C ALA A 118 -1.91 1.78 -15.27
N ALA A 119 -0.92 2.57 -15.66
CA ALA A 119 0.51 2.23 -15.59
C ALA A 119 1.34 3.42 -15.09
N GLY A 120 1.11 3.85 -13.84
CA GLY A 120 1.85 4.95 -13.21
C GLY A 120 3.15 4.52 -12.52
N GLY A 121 3.41 3.21 -12.39
CA GLY A 121 4.55 2.67 -11.67
C GLY A 121 5.90 3.03 -12.31
N VAL A 122 6.88 3.41 -11.49
CA VAL A 122 8.26 3.70 -11.91
C VAL A 122 9.22 2.82 -11.11
N GLY A 123 10.18 2.20 -11.81
CA GLY A 123 11.21 1.39 -11.15
C GLY A 123 12.12 2.22 -10.25
N ILE A 124 12.25 1.83 -9.00
CA ILE A 124 13.17 2.46 -8.04
C ILE A 124 14.56 1.83 -8.22
N LYS A 125 15.56 2.65 -8.49
CA LYS A 125 16.94 2.22 -8.70
C LYS A 125 17.82 2.71 -7.56
N ALA A 126 18.78 1.87 -7.18
CA ALA A 126 19.88 2.30 -6.32
C ALA A 126 20.71 3.41 -7.02
N ALA A 127 21.39 4.24 -6.23
CA ALA A 127 22.40 5.12 -6.78
C ALA A 127 23.50 4.26 -7.46
N SER A 128 23.92 4.66 -8.66
CA SER A 128 25.16 4.13 -9.23
C SER A 128 26.34 4.57 -8.36
N GLU A 129 27.24 3.66 -8.05
CA GLU A 129 28.53 3.96 -7.40
C GLU A 129 29.37 4.87 -8.30
#